data_5f7f383568b57f56b21d06a8f5cb22e1
#
_entry.id   5f7f383568b57f56b21d06a8f5cb22e1
#
_cell.length_a   1.000
_cell.length_b   1.000
_cell.length_c   1.000
_cell.angle_alpha   90.00
_cell.angle_beta   90.00
_cell.angle_gamma   90.00
#
_symmetry.space_group_name_H-M   'P 1'
#
loop_
_entity.id
_entity.type
_entity.pdbx_description
1 polymer ?
#
loop_
_entity_poly.entity_id
_entity_poly.type
_entity_poly.pdbx_seq_one_letter_code
_entity_poly.pdbx_strand_id
1 'polypeptide(L)'
;MSSPYRKHFDIASAVTYLTTPGSGLLSRETKAWRAKRDQDFFDSNTTLREQQGATLDACRDTLGKFFNCPSQNVFLSSCFSFAFNALLAGLPKQAKVLLLNNDYPSVNFPTILSGFEHQFVTMDEQLETNLLDTIATFKPDVLILSIVQYISGLKIDLSFIQELKHQHPELLIVGDGTQYLGTDLFDFALSGFDAVLSSGYKWLMAGFGNGFVLLSERLKAMLYADIQKNYSFLNNQWMNKSVVQLC
;
A
#
# COMPACT_ATOMS: atom_id res chain seq x y z
N MET A 1 -2.21 32.63 11.83
CA MET A 1 -0.78 32.24 11.79
C MET A 1 -0.57 31.30 10.61
N SER A 2 0.45 31.52 9.77
CA SER A 2 0.73 30.59 8.65
C SER A 2 1.36 29.32 9.20
N SER A 3 0.96 28.14 8.68
CA SER A 3 1.57 26.86 9.04
C SER A 3 3.10 26.91 8.80
N PRO A 4 3.92 26.37 9.71
CA PRO A 4 5.39 26.35 9.56
C PRO A 4 5.83 25.58 8.31
N TYR A 5 4.98 24.69 7.80
CA TYR A 5 5.24 23.90 6.60
C TYR A 5 4.98 24.63 5.29
N ARG A 6 4.26 25.77 5.28
CA ARG A 6 3.91 26.50 4.06
C ARG A 6 5.14 26.90 3.23
N LYS A 7 6.26 27.17 3.88
CA LYS A 7 7.53 27.54 3.22
C LYS A 7 8.08 26.48 2.26
N HIS A 8 7.69 25.22 2.46
CA HIS A 8 8.11 24.08 1.62
C HIS A 8 7.31 23.98 0.32
N PHE A 9 6.23 24.73 0.18
CA PHE A 9 5.32 24.64 -0.97
C PHE A 9 5.19 25.99 -1.68
N ASP A 10 5.06 25.93 -3.02
CA ASP A 10 4.89 27.14 -3.85
C ASP A 10 3.40 27.44 -4.06
N ILE A 11 2.74 27.85 -2.98
CA ILE A 11 1.32 28.19 -2.98
C ILE A 11 1.20 29.71 -2.80
N ALA A 12 0.46 30.38 -3.71
CA ALA A 12 0.15 31.80 -3.57
C ALA A 12 -0.52 32.08 -2.21
N SER A 13 -0.19 33.23 -1.60
CA SER A 13 -0.65 33.59 -0.24
C SER A 13 -2.18 33.63 -0.12
N ALA A 14 -2.88 33.94 -1.22
CA ALA A 14 -4.34 34.02 -1.28
C ALA A 14 -5.02 32.66 -1.47
N VAL A 15 -4.25 31.56 -1.67
CA VAL A 15 -4.80 30.23 -1.93
C VAL A 15 -4.77 29.38 -0.67
N THR A 16 -5.91 28.77 -0.35
CA THR A 16 -6.02 27.65 0.61
C THR A 16 -6.18 26.35 -0.17
N TYR A 17 -5.19 25.46 -0.08
CA TYR A 17 -5.21 24.17 -0.77
C TYR A 17 -5.87 23.12 0.09
N LEU A 18 -7.04 22.61 -0.35
CA LEU A 18 -7.83 21.59 0.35
C LEU A 18 -8.03 20.30 -0.46
N THR A 19 -7.32 20.15 -1.59
CA THR A 19 -7.51 19.03 -2.52
C THR A 19 -6.47 17.92 -2.36
N THR A 20 -5.74 17.86 -1.24
CA THR A 20 -4.79 16.77 -0.93
C THR A 20 -5.40 15.36 -1.05
N PRO A 21 -6.68 15.12 -0.68
CA PRO A 21 -7.32 13.83 -0.93
C PRO A 21 -7.34 13.41 -2.41
N GLY A 22 -7.36 14.37 -3.33
CA GLY A 22 -7.23 14.13 -4.77
C GLY A 22 -5.77 14.02 -5.22
N SER A 23 -4.94 14.98 -4.81
CA SER A 23 -3.50 15.00 -5.12
C SER A 23 -2.77 15.90 -4.12
N GLY A 24 -1.69 15.40 -3.53
CA GLY A 24 -0.76 16.20 -2.73
C GLY A 24 0.10 17.13 -3.59
N LEU A 25 0.59 18.22 -2.98
CA LEU A 25 1.52 19.13 -3.62
C LEU A 25 2.94 18.59 -3.53
N LEU A 26 3.75 18.84 -4.56
CA LEU A 26 5.17 18.60 -4.45
C LEU A 26 5.82 19.70 -3.62
N SER A 27 6.68 19.32 -2.67
CA SER A 27 7.52 20.28 -1.98
C SER A 27 8.60 20.84 -2.92
N ARG A 28 9.16 21.98 -2.58
CA ARG A 28 10.30 22.60 -3.30
C ARG A 28 11.49 21.65 -3.34
N GLU A 29 11.76 20.97 -2.22
CA GLU A 29 12.84 19.99 -2.07
C GLU A 29 12.63 18.79 -2.97
N THR A 30 11.43 18.21 -2.98
CA THR A 30 11.09 17.07 -3.86
C THR A 30 11.20 17.48 -5.33
N LYS A 31 10.68 18.67 -5.69
CA LYS A 31 10.82 19.22 -7.06
C LYS A 31 12.28 19.36 -7.48
N ALA A 32 13.11 19.95 -6.61
CA ALA A 32 14.53 20.14 -6.89
C ALA A 32 15.28 18.81 -7.03
N TRP A 33 14.97 17.84 -6.15
CA TRP A 33 15.56 16.50 -6.23
C TRP A 33 15.18 15.79 -7.54
N ARG A 34 13.91 15.86 -7.96
CA ARG A 34 13.46 15.28 -9.23
C ARG A 34 14.16 15.91 -10.42
N ALA A 35 14.22 17.24 -10.48
CA ALA A 35 14.91 17.95 -11.56
C ALA A 35 16.39 17.56 -11.63
N LYS A 36 17.06 17.40 -10.48
CA LYS A 36 18.45 16.91 -10.46
C LYS A 36 18.54 15.48 -10.99
N ARG A 37 17.62 14.58 -10.64
CA ARG A 37 17.62 13.20 -11.15
C ARG A 37 17.40 13.14 -12.66
N ASP A 38 16.49 13.98 -13.20
CA ASP A 38 16.29 14.07 -14.62
C ASP A 38 17.57 14.57 -15.34
N GLN A 39 18.27 15.55 -14.75
CA GLN A 39 19.55 16.04 -15.26
C GLN A 39 20.64 14.94 -15.19
N ASP A 40 20.77 14.24 -14.06
CA ASP A 40 21.72 13.14 -13.91
C ASP A 40 21.45 12.06 -14.99
N PHE A 41 20.18 11.79 -15.29
CA PHE A 41 19.78 10.82 -16.31
C PHE A 41 20.14 11.30 -17.74
N PHE A 42 20.00 12.59 -18.00
CA PHE A 42 20.38 13.20 -19.25
C PHE A 42 21.89 13.16 -19.46
N ASP A 43 22.68 13.44 -18.42
CA ASP A 43 24.14 13.53 -18.50
C ASP A 43 24.83 12.15 -18.52
N SER A 44 24.32 11.15 -17.78
CA SER A 44 25.00 9.86 -17.59
C SER A 44 24.08 8.73 -17.12
N ASN A 45 23.33 8.15 -18.05
CA ASN A 45 22.41 7.05 -17.73
C ASN A 45 23.12 5.78 -17.21
N THR A 46 24.38 5.53 -17.59
CA THR A 46 25.14 4.35 -17.14
C THR A 46 25.36 4.39 -15.63
N THR A 47 25.87 5.51 -15.11
CA THR A 47 26.09 5.69 -13.66
C THR A 47 24.79 5.57 -12.86
N LEU A 48 23.68 6.12 -13.37
CA LEU A 48 22.38 5.99 -12.72
C LEU A 48 21.89 4.55 -12.66
N ARG A 49 22.11 3.77 -13.73
CA ARG A 49 21.77 2.36 -13.77
C ARG A 49 22.56 1.55 -12.73
N GLU A 50 23.86 1.83 -12.57
CA GLU A 50 24.70 1.21 -11.55
C GLU A 50 24.25 1.54 -10.13
N GLN A 51 23.80 2.79 -9.89
CA GLN A 51 23.35 3.27 -8.59
C GLN A 51 21.87 2.96 -8.28
N GLN A 52 21.10 2.49 -9.25
CA GLN A 52 19.66 2.28 -9.11
C GLN A 52 19.32 1.35 -7.94
N GLY A 53 20.05 0.24 -7.78
CA GLY A 53 19.84 -0.71 -6.69
C GLY A 53 19.93 -0.02 -5.32
N ALA A 54 21.03 0.69 -5.08
CA ALA A 54 21.25 1.39 -3.82
C ALA A 54 20.18 2.47 -3.55
N THR A 55 19.71 3.18 -4.58
CA THR A 55 18.64 4.17 -4.43
C THR A 55 17.31 3.52 -4.03
N LEU A 56 16.96 2.40 -4.64
CA LEU A 56 15.74 1.67 -4.30
C LEU A 56 15.82 1.06 -2.89
N ASP A 57 16.99 0.55 -2.49
CA ASP A 57 17.20 0.01 -1.15
C ASP A 57 17.10 1.12 -0.08
N ALA A 58 17.71 2.28 -0.31
CA ALA A 58 17.55 3.43 0.57
C ALA A 58 16.09 3.91 0.70
N CYS A 59 15.30 3.80 -0.36
CA CYS A 59 13.87 4.09 -0.32
C CYS A 59 13.11 3.07 0.55
N ARG A 60 13.39 1.76 0.39
CA ARG A 60 12.81 0.69 1.23
C ARG A 60 13.17 0.87 2.71
N ASP A 61 14.43 1.19 3.00
CA ASP A 61 14.89 1.44 4.36
C ASP A 61 14.19 2.64 5.00
N THR A 62 13.98 3.71 4.22
CA THR A 62 13.30 4.91 4.70
C THR A 62 11.83 4.63 5.00
N LEU A 63 11.12 3.96 4.08
CA LEU A 63 9.73 3.57 4.28
C LEU A 63 9.60 2.56 5.44
N GLY A 64 10.50 1.60 5.51
CA GLY A 64 10.54 0.60 6.58
C GLY A 64 10.69 1.24 7.95
N LYS A 65 11.62 2.18 8.11
CA LYS A 65 11.78 2.95 9.36
C LYS A 65 10.58 3.82 9.68
N PHE A 66 10.00 4.47 8.66
CA PHE A 66 8.87 5.38 8.86
C PHE A 66 7.59 4.66 9.29
N PHE A 67 7.35 3.46 8.78
CA PHE A 67 6.15 2.67 9.06
C PHE A 67 6.38 1.47 9.97
N ASN A 68 7.55 1.31 10.57
CA ASN A 68 7.92 0.15 11.39
C ASN A 68 7.69 -1.18 10.67
N CYS A 69 8.25 -1.31 9.46
CA CYS A 69 8.23 -2.51 8.64
C CYS A 69 9.66 -2.90 8.24
N PRO A 70 10.09 -4.16 8.36
CA PRO A 70 11.40 -4.57 7.86
C PRO A 70 11.58 -4.21 6.40
N SER A 71 12.73 -3.61 6.01
CA SER A 71 12.92 -3.10 4.64
C SER A 71 12.84 -4.17 3.55
N GLN A 72 13.16 -5.43 3.87
CA GLN A 72 12.96 -6.57 2.97
C GLN A 72 11.48 -6.91 2.73
N ASN A 73 10.57 -6.32 3.48
CA ASN A 73 9.11 -6.47 3.38
C ASN A 73 8.44 -5.21 2.82
N VAL A 74 9.24 -4.24 2.38
CA VAL A 74 8.79 -3.05 1.66
C VAL A 74 9.02 -3.27 0.17
N PHE A 75 7.93 -3.24 -0.61
CA PHE A 75 7.97 -3.37 -2.07
C PHE A 75 7.58 -2.06 -2.71
N LEU A 76 8.36 -1.64 -3.71
CA LEU A 76 8.11 -0.39 -4.43
C LEU A 76 7.30 -0.66 -5.70
N SER A 77 6.38 0.24 -6.00
CA SER A 77 5.50 0.16 -7.17
C SER A 77 5.31 1.56 -7.77
N SER A 78 4.73 1.63 -8.96
CA SER A 78 4.35 2.90 -9.57
C SER A 78 3.09 3.52 -8.96
N CYS A 79 2.19 2.71 -8.40
CA CYS A 79 0.97 3.16 -7.72
C CYS A 79 0.31 2.01 -6.96
N PHE A 80 -0.72 2.33 -6.17
CA PHE A 80 -1.55 1.35 -5.47
C PHE A 80 -2.11 0.28 -6.43
N SER A 81 -2.77 0.68 -7.51
CA SER A 81 -3.47 -0.26 -8.41
C SER A 81 -2.53 -1.31 -9.01
N PHE A 82 -1.31 -0.94 -9.38
CA PHE A 82 -0.30 -1.88 -9.90
C PHE A 82 0.11 -2.89 -8.83
N ALA A 83 0.46 -2.39 -7.64
CA ALA A 83 0.84 -3.23 -6.50
C ALA A 83 -0.30 -4.17 -6.10
N PHE A 84 -1.54 -3.65 -6.07
CA PHE A 84 -2.71 -4.41 -5.66
C PHE A 84 -3.05 -5.54 -6.64
N ASN A 85 -2.99 -5.29 -7.95
CA ASN A 85 -3.18 -6.35 -8.94
C ASN A 85 -2.10 -7.44 -8.84
N ALA A 86 -0.84 -7.06 -8.57
CA ALA A 86 0.23 -8.02 -8.34
C ALA A 86 -0.04 -8.87 -7.08
N LEU A 87 -0.52 -8.24 -5.99
CA LEU A 87 -0.91 -8.95 -4.77
C LEU A 87 -2.05 -9.94 -5.04
N LEU A 88 -3.12 -9.51 -5.71
CA LEU A 88 -4.26 -10.37 -6.06
C LEU A 88 -3.83 -11.56 -6.93
N ALA A 89 -2.94 -11.35 -7.90
CA ALA A 89 -2.42 -12.42 -8.75
C ALA A 89 -1.64 -13.47 -7.94
N GLY A 90 -1.02 -13.08 -6.84
CA GLY A 90 -0.24 -13.95 -5.96
C GLY A 90 -1.06 -14.70 -4.91
N LEU A 91 -2.31 -14.32 -4.66
CA LEU A 91 -3.19 -15.02 -3.71
C LEU A 91 -3.61 -16.40 -4.23
N PRO A 92 -3.86 -17.38 -3.34
CA PRO A 92 -4.47 -18.65 -3.71
C PRO A 92 -5.80 -18.45 -4.43
N LYS A 93 -6.00 -19.08 -5.57
CA LYS A 93 -7.20 -18.87 -6.44
C LYS A 93 -8.52 -19.25 -5.78
N GLN A 94 -8.49 -20.16 -4.82
CA GLN A 94 -9.66 -20.60 -4.04
C GLN A 94 -9.96 -19.71 -2.83
N ALA A 95 -9.19 -18.67 -2.58
CA ALA A 95 -9.39 -17.79 -1.43
C ALA A 95 -10.77 -17.12 -1.48
N LYS A 96 -11.42 -17.07 -0.33
CA LYS A 96 -12.67 -16.33 -0.11
C LYS A 96 -12.33 -14.92 0.33
N VAL A 97 -12.88 -13.93 -0.36
CA VAL A 97 -12.53 -12.53 -0.13
C VAL A 97 -13.74 -11.76 0.39
N LEU A 98 -13.55 -11.05 1.51
CA LEU A 98 -14.52 -10.12 2.05
C LEU A 98 -14.15 -8.69 1.66
N LEU A 99 -15.11 -7.96 1.11
CA LEU A 99 -14.95 -6.59 0.61
C LEU A 99 -15.94 -5.64 1.28
N LEU A 100 -15.66 -4.34 1.23
CA LEU A 100 -16.63 -3.33 1.60
C LEU A 100 -17.43 -2.88 0.37
N ASN A 101 -18.76 -2.76 0.54
CA ASN A 101 -19.62 -2.23 -0.50
C ASN A 101 -19.27 -0.76 -0.76
N ASN A 102 -19.24 -0.35 -2.04
CA ASN A 102 -18.87 1.00 -2.45
C ASN A 102 -17.46 1.46 -2.02
N ASP A 103 -16.56 0.53 -1.76
CA ASP A 103 -15.15 0.89 -1.57
C ASP A 103 -14.52 1.34 -2.90
N TYR A 104 -13.26 1.76 -2.84
CA TYR A 104 -12.58 2.34 -3.99
C TYR A 104 -12.60 1.40 -5.20
N PRO A 105 -12.94 1.88 -6.41
CA PRO A 105 -13.06 1.03 -7.60
C PRO A 105 -11.83 0.19 -7.90
N SER A 106 -10.60 0.71 -7.63
CA SER A 106 -9.37 -0.06 -7.82
C SER A 106 -9.11 -1.11 -6.73
N VAL A 107 -9.96 -1.20 -5.71
CA VAL A 107 -10.03 -2.31 -4.74
C VAL A 107 -11.05 -3.34 -5.23
N ASN A 108 -12.31 -2.92 -5.41
CA ASN A 108 -13.39 -3.86 -5.66
C ASN A 108 -13.34 -4.50 -7.05
N PHE A 109 -13.19 -3.70 -8.12
CA PHE A 109 -13.26 -4.25 -9.48
C PHE A 109 -12.14 -5.27 -9.80
N PRO A 110 -10.85 -5.01 -9.51
CA PRO A 110 -9.82 -6.01 -9.75
C PRO A 110 -10.04 -7.29 -8.95
N THR A 111 -10.55 -7.19 -7.72
CA THR A 111 -10.84 -8.36 -6.87
C THR A 111 -11.95 -9.22 -7.49
N ILE A 112 -13.06 -8.59 -7.91
CA ILE A 112 -14.16 -9.28 -8.60
C ILE A 112 -13.67 -9.92 -9.90
N LEU A 113 -12.94 -9.17 -10.73
CA LEU A 113 -12.41 -9.65 -12.02
C LEU A 113 -11.39 -10.78 -11.87
N SER A 114 -10.72 -10.89 -10.73
CA SER A 114 -9.83 -12.02 -10.42
C SER A 114 -10.55 -13.34 -10.17
N GLY A 115 -11.89 -13.30 -10.04
CA GLY A 115 -12.75 -14.48 -9.96
C GLY A 115 -12.78 -15.16 -8.58
N PHE A 116 -12.37 -14.46 -7.52
CA PHE A 116 -12.49 -14.95 -6.13
C PHE A 116 -13.97 -15.11 -5.72
N GLU A 117 -14.27 -16.15 -4.94
CA GLU A 117 -15.51 -16.19 -4.17
C GLU A 117 -15.51 -15.00 -3.20
N HIS A 118 -16.54 -14.14 -3.24
CA HIS A 118 -16.53 -12.91 -2.46
C HIS A 118 -17.90 -12.55 -1.91
N GLN A 119 -17.88 -11.80 -0.81
CA GLN A 119 -19.03 -11.11 -0.24
C GLN A 119 -18.71 -9.65 0.06
N PHE A 120 -19.75 -8.84 0.17
CA PHE A 120 -19.65 -7.44 0.54
C PHE A 120 -20.28 -7.17 1.91
N VAL A 121 -19.61 -6.32 2.68
CA VAL A 121 -20.16 -5.75 3.92
C VAL A 121 -20.61 -4.33 3.65
N THR A 122 -21.77 -3.97 4.19
CA THR A 122 -22.29 -2.59 4.11
C THR A 122 -21.42 -1.66 4.95
N MET A 123 -21.05 -0.54 4.35
CA MET A 123 -20.25 0.50 4.98
C MET A 123 -21.18 1.57 5.55
N ASP A 124 -21.57 1.40 6.80
CA ASP A 124 -22.41 2.30 7.58
C ASP A 124 -21.89 2.46 9.01
N GLU A 125 -22.68 3.04 9.90
CA GLU A 125 -22.32 3.25 11.31
C GLU A 125 -22.13 1.94 12.10
N GLN A 126 -22.57 0.79 11.55
CA GLN A 126 -22.45 -0.54 12.13
C GLN A 126 -21.37 -1.39 11.45
N LEU A 127 -20.46 -0.76 10.70
CA LEU A 127 -19.46 -1.46 9.87
C LEU A 127 -18.72 -2.55 10.61
N GLU A 128 -18.26 -2.30 11.83
CA GLU A 128 -17.50 -3.27 12.63
C GLU A 128 -18.36 -4.47 13.03
N THR A 129 -19.60 -4.24 13.44
CA THR A 129 -20.55 -5.32 13.73
C THR A 129 -20.86 -6.14 12.48
N ASN A 130 -21.13 -5.46 11.36
CA ASN A 130 -21.40 -6.11 10.09
C ASN A 130 -20.21 -6.96 9.60
N LEU A 131 -18.99 -6.50 9.86
CA LEU A 131 -17.77 -7.27 9.56
C LEU A 131 -17.71 -8.55 10.39
N LEU A 132 -17.92 -8.47 11.71
CA LEU A 132 -17.88 -9.65 12.61
C LEU A 132 -18.93 -10.68 12.22
N ASP A 133 -20.18 -10.27 11.98
CA ASP A 133 -21.28 -11.15 11.58
C ASP A 133 -21.00 -11.84 10.23
N THR A 134 -20.44 -11.09 9.28
CA THR A 134 -20.12 -11.63 7.96
C THR A 134 -18.91 -12.57 8.03
N ILE A 135 -17.89 -12.25 8.81
CA ILE A 135 -16.74 -13.13 9.05
C ILE A 135 -17.19 -14.45 9.67
N ALA A 136 -18.09 -14.41 10.66
CA ALA A 136 -18.60 -15.62 11.34
C ALA A 136 -19.36 -16.55 10.38
N THR A 137 -20.10 -16.00 9.43
CA THR A 137 -20.96 -16.75 8.51
C THR A 137 -20.25 -17.15 7.20
N PHE A 138 -19.58 -16.22 6.55
CA PHE A 138 -18.90 -16.41 5.26
C PHE A 138 -17.54 -17.10 5.41
N LYS A 139 -16.84 -16.88 6.54
CA LYS A 139 -15.51 -17.42 6.84
C LYS A 139 -14.51 -17.08 5.72
N PRO A 140 -14.25 -15.79 5.48
CA PRO A 140 -13.30 -15.37 4.48
C PRO A 140 -11.86 -15.74 4.84
N ASP A 141 -11.03 -15.96 3.82
CA ASP A 141 -9.58 -16.09 3.98
C ASP A 141 -8.89 -14.73 3.99
N VAL A 142 -9.48 -13.75 3.30
CA VAL A 142 -8.91 -12.40 3.12
C VAL A 142 -10.00 -11.35 3.31
N LEU A 143 -9.74 -10.36 4.16
CA LEU A 143 -10.49 -9.10 4.25
C LEU A 143 -9.70 -8.01 3.53
N ILE A 144 -10.32 -7.34 2.57
CA ILE A 144 -9.70 -6.22 1.83
C ILE A 144 -10.56 -4.98 2.00
N LEU A 145 -9.94 -3.87 2.45
CA LEU A 145 -10.66 -2.63 2.72
C LEU A 145 -9.77 -1.39 2.59
N SER A 146 -10.38 -0.24 2.28
CA SER A 146 -9.72 1.05 2.44
C SER A 146 -9.70 1.46 3.92
N ILE A 147 -8.54 1.86 4.44
CA ILE A 147 -8.41 2.35 5.84
C ILE A 147 -9.23 3.62 6.04
N VAL A 148 -9.26 4.49 5.03
CA VAL A 148 -10.15 5.66 4.95
C VAL A 148 -10.90 5.63 3.64
N GLN A 149 -12.22 5.63 3.71
CA GLN A 149 -13.10 5.61 2.55
C GLN A 149 -13.03 6.94 1.78
N TYR A 150 -12.87 6.86 0.46
CA TYR A 150 -12.50 8.00 -0.39
C TYR A 150 -13.63 9.02 -0.62
N ILE A 151 -14.91 8.65 -0.44
CA ILE A 151 -16.08 9.54 -0.59
C ILE A 151 -16.47 10.16 0.75
N SER A 152 -16.71 9.30 1.76
CA SER A 152 -17.24 9.72 3.06
C SER A 152 -16.18 10.21 4.02
N GLY A 153 -14.90 9.79 3.82
CA GLY A 153 -13.84 10.03 4.80
C GLY A 153 -13.95 9.16 6.06
N LEU A 154 -14.86 8.18 6.09
CA LEU A 154 -14.99 7.24 7.19
C LEU A 154 -13.67 6.46 7.33
N LYS A 155 -13.08 6.51 8.52
CA LYS A 155 -11.89 5.75 8.89
C LYS A 155 -12.30 4.56 9.75
N ILE A 156 -11.85 3.35 9.37
CA ILE A 156 -11.98 2.19 10.26
C ILE A 156 -11.17 2.39 11.52
N ASP A 157 -11.68 1.93 12.67
CA ASP A 157 -10.91 1.95 13.90
C ASP A 157 -9.75 0.94 13.80
N LEU A 158 -8.53 1.44 13.93
CA LEU A 158 -7.35 0.57 13.89
C LEU A 158 -7.25 -0.35 15.09
N SER A 159 -7.81 0.03 16.23
CA SER A 159 -7.89 -0.86 17.40
C SER A 159 -8.84 -2.03 17.15
N PHE A 160 -9.92 -1.81 16.40
CA PHE A 160 -10.79 -2.88 15.94
C PHE A 160 -10.05 -3.85 15.00
N ILE A 161 -9.24 -3.36 14.07
CA ILE A 161 -8.43 -4.22 13.19
C ILE A 161 -7.42 -5.07 13.98
N GLN A 162 -6.79 -4.49 15.00
CA GLN A 162 -5.88 -5.21 15.88
C GLN A 162 -6.60 -6.34 16.64
N GLU A 163 -7.76 -6.03 17.23
CA GLU A 163 -8.56 -7.00 17.95
C GLU A 163 -9.11 -8.08 17.01
N LEU A 164 -9.60 -7.70 15.83
CA LEU A 164 -10.04 -8.63 14.79
C LEU A 164 -8.92 -9.60 14.41
N LYS A 165 -7.70 -9.10 14.22
CA LYS A 165 -6.54 -9.94 13.91
C LYS A 165 -6.19 -10.88 15.06
N HIS A 166 -6.32 -10.43 16.28
CA HIS A 166 -6.09 -11.27 17.47
C HIS A 166 -7.13 -12.39 17.58
N GLN A 167 -8.41 -12.09 17.33
CA GLN A 167 -9.50 -13.07 17.39
C GLN A 167 -9.48 -14.04 16.17
N HIS A 168 -9.04 -13.56 15.00
CA HIS A 168 -8.99 -14.30 13.75
C HIS A 168 -7.56 -14.30 13.17
N PRO A 169 -6.60 -14.97 13.82
CA PRO A 169 -5.19 -14.92 13.40
C PRO A 169 -4.96 -15.46 11.99
N GLU A 170 -5.85 -16.35 11.49
CA GLU A 170 -5.76 -16.90 10.15
C GLU A 170 -6.32 -15.98 9.05
N LEU A 171 -7.17 -15.02 9.40
CA LEU A 171 -7.69 -14.05 8.45
C LEU A 171 -6.56 -13.13 7.98
N LEU A 172 -6.36 -13.05 6.68
CA LEU A 172 -5.47 -12.06 6.08
C LEU A 172 -6.19 -10.72 5.96
N ILE A 173 -5.56 -9.63 6.40
CA ILE A 173 -6.16 -8.30 6.34
C ILE A 173 -5.28 -7.41 5.46
N VAL A 174 -5.87 -6.91 4.36
CA VAL A 174 -5.21 -6.08 3.36
C VAL A 174 -5.85 -4.70 3.33
N GLY A 175 -5.04 -3.67 3.56
CA GLY A 175 -5.49 -2.27 3.62
C GLY A 175 -5.07 -1.43 2.42
N ASP A 176 -5.99 -0.67 1.82
CA ASP A 176 -5.64 0.50 1.01
C ASP A 176 -5.37 1.68 1.95
N GLY A 177 -4.10 2.03 2.08
CA GLY A 177 -3.63 3.15 2.90
C GLY A 177 -3.54 4.48 2.17
N THR A 178 -3.95 4.56 0.91
CA THR A 178 -3.73 5.74 0.06
C THR A 178 -4.36 7.02 0.59
N GLN A 179 -5.49 6.92 1.30
CA GLN A 179 -6.13 8.08 1.95
C GLN A 179 -5.71 8.26 3.42
N TYR A 180 -4.92 7.36 3.97
CA TYR A 180 -4.56 7.39 5.38
C TYR A 180 -3.07 7.62 5.64
N LEU A 181 -2.17 6.91 4.94
CA LEU A 181 -0.74 6.98 5.21
C LEU A 181 -0.18 8.37 4.93
N GLY A 182 0.40 8.99 5.95
CA GLY A 182 0.89 10.35 5.93
C GLY A 182 -0.05 11.38 6.58
N THR A 183 -1.26 10.98 7.03
CA THR A 183 -2.16 11.86 7.79
C THR A 183 -1.98 11.73 9.30
N ASP A 184 -1.53 10.57 9.75
CA ASP A 184 -1.36 10.24 11.17
C ASP A 184 -0.21 9.25 11.34
N LEU A 185 0.20 9.00 12.58
CA LEU A 185 1.18 7.96 12.89
C LEU A 185 0.60 6.59 12.56
N PHE A 186 1.41 5.77 11.92
CA PHE A 186 1.03 4.40 11.58
C PHE A 186 2.21 3.46 11.84
N ASP A 187 1.98 2.46 12.68
CA ASP A 187 2.93 1.39 12.98
C ASP A 187 2.43 0.10 12.32
N PHE A 188 3.08 -0.31 11.23
CA PHE A 188 2.67 -1.50 10.48
C PHE A 188 2.78 -2.76 11.33
N ALA A 189 3.85 -2.90 12.12
CA ALA A 189 4.07 -4.10 12.93
C ALA A 189 2.98 -4.33 14.00
N LEU A 190 2.35 -3.24 14.46
CA LEU A 190 1.30 -3.29 15.48
C LEU A 190 -0.11 -3.17 14.90
N SER A 191 -0.24 -2.91 13.60
CA SER A 191 -1.53 -2.52 13.00
C SER A 191 -2.56 -3.64 12.86
N GLY A 192 -2.12 -4.89 12.86
CA GLY A 192 -2.97 -6.05 12.55
C GLY A 192 -3.15 -6.33 11.06
N PHE A 193 -2.65 -5.49 10.18
CA PHE A 193 -2.67 -5.75 8.73
C PHE A 193 -1.58 -6.72 8.29
N ASP A 194 -1.89 -7.59 7.33
CA ASP A 194 -0.92 -8.44 6.65
C ASP A 194 -0.30 -7.74 5.44
N ALA A 195 -1.02 -6.80 4.84
CA ALA A 195 -0.48 -5.88 3.85
C ALA A 195 -1.15 -4.51 3.96
N VAL A 196 -0.37 -3.45 3.75
CA VAL A 196 -0.90 -2.11 3.48
C VAL A 196 -0.23 -1.58 2.22
N LEU A 197 -1.05 -1.20 1.24
CA LEU A 197 -0.60 -0.67 -0.03
C LEU A 197 -0.97 0.81 -0.13
N SER A 198 -0.13 1.61 -0.77
CA SER A 198 -0.42 3.04 -0.93
C SER A 198 0.19 3.61 -2.21
N SER A 199 -0.53 4.54 -2.81
CA SER A 199 0.08 5.52 -3.72
C SER A 199 0.68 6.67 -2.92
N GLY A 200 1.86 7.15 -3.32
CA GLY A 200 2.56 8.22 -2.60
C GLY A 200 2.12 9.65 -2.98
N TYR A 201 1.29 9.82 -4.01
CA TYR A 201 1.00 11.15 -4.58
C TYR A 201 -0.02 11.99 -3.80
N LYS A 202 -0.70 11.42 -2.80
CA LYS A 202 -1.67 12.14 -1.96
C LYS A 202 -0.98 12.72 -0.72
N TRP A 203 -1.20 12.11 0.44
CA TRP A 203 -0.77 12.63 1.74
C TRP A 203 0.74 12.53 1.98
N LEU A 204 1.43 11.59 1.31
CA LEU A 204 2.89 11.51 1.34
C LEU A 204 3.59 12.50 0.41
N MET A 205 2.83 13.22 -0.44
CA MET A 205 3.32 14.32 -1.29
C MET A 205 4.50 13.94 -2.21
N ALA A 206 4.61 12.64 -2.56
CA ALA A 206 5.72 12.11 -3.36
C ALA A 206 5.54 12.30 -4.88
N GLY A 207 4.37 12.81 -5.32
CA GLY A 207 4.00 12.94 -6.73
C GLY A 207 3.62 11.61 -7.37
N PHE A 208 3.17 11.67 -8.62
CA PHE A 208 2.75 10.49 -9.38
C PHE A 208 3.91 9.56 -9.72
N GLY A 209 3.60 8.29 -9.97
CA GLY A 209 4.57 7.26 -10.31
C GLY A 209 5.27 6.64 -9.10
N ASN A 210 4.78 6.88 -7.90
CA ASN A 210 5.33 6.35 -6.65
C ASN A 210 4.24 5.67 -5.82
N GLY A 211 4.48 4.44 -5.46
CA GLY A 211 3.64 3.63 -4.59
C GLY A 211 4.49 2.57 -3.89
N PHE A 212 3.91 1.92 -2.90
CA PHE A 212 4.60 0.87 -2.14
C PHE A 212 3.62 -0.08 -1.47
N VAL A 213 4.16 -1.20 -1.01
CA VAL A 213 3.49 -2.20 -0.18
C VAL A 213 4.34 -2.44 1.05
N LEU A 214 3.69 -2.45 2.20
CA LEU A 214 4.20 -3.01 3.45
C LEU A 214 3.59 -4.41 3.57
N LEU A 215 4.41 -5.43 3.81
CA LEU A 215 3.96 -6.81 3.74
C LEU A 215 4.39 -7.59 4.99
N SER A 216 3.48 -8.39 5.57
CA SER A 216 3.84 -9.31 6.64
C SER A 216 4.64 -10.50 6.08
N GLU A 217 5.53 -11.09 6.90
CA GLU A 217 6.27 -12.30 6.51
C GLU A 217 5.31 -13.44 6.16
N ARG A 218 4.19 -13.53 6.88
CA ARG A 218 3.16 -14.54 6.64
C ARG A 218 2.56 -14.41 5.24
N LEU A 219 2.03 -13.25 4.89
CA LEU A 219 1.43 -13.05 3.56
C LEU A 219 2.48 -13.17 2.46
N LYS A 220 3.68 -12.63 2.66
CA LYS A 220 4.80 -12.78 1.73
C LYS A 220 5.13 -14.23 1.40
N ALA A 221 5.08 -15.13 2.40
CA ALA A 221 5.31 -16.56 2.18
C ALA A 221 4.18 -17.25 1.41
N MET A 222 2.96 -16.72 1.47
CA MET A 222 1.79 -17.28 0.78
C MET A 222 1.66 -16.79 -0.66
N LEU A 223 2.10 -15.56 -0.95
CA LEU A 223 2.01 -14.99 -2.30
C LEU A 223 2.86 -15.80 -3.29
N TYR A 224 2.26 -16.19 -4.40
CA TYR A 224 2.94 -16.94 -5.46
C TYR A 224 3.59 -18.26 -4.97
N ALA A 225 2.99 -18.93 -3.96
CA ALA A 225 3.59 -20.09 -3.30
C ALA A 225 3.97 -21.21 -4.29
N ASP A 226 3.13 -21.49 -5.30
CA ASP A 226 3.41 -22.49 -6.32
C ASP A 226 4.62 -22.10 -7.19
N ILE A 227 4.75 -20.82 -7.54
CA ILE A 227 5.90 -20.31 -8.29
C ILE A 227 7.15 -20.39 -7.43
N GLN A 228 7.08 -19.95 -6.18
CA GLN A 228 8.21 -20.02 -5.26
C GLN A 228 8.71 -21.47 -5.09
N LYS A 229 7.78 -22.45 -4.96
CA LYS A 229 8.10 -23.86 -4.80
C LYS A 229 8.70 -24.48 -6.08
N ASN A 230 8.08 -24.21 -7.23
CA ASN A 230 8.42 -24.89 -8.48
C ASN A 230 9.60 -24.22 -9.21
N TYR A 231 9.88 -22.97 -8.93
CA TYR A 231 10.88 -22.15 -9.61
C TYR A 231 11.92 -21.57 -8.63
N SER A 232 12.20 -22.27 -7.54
CA SER A 232 13.23 -21.85 -6.55
C SER A 232 14.63 -21.63 -7.18
N PHE A 233 14.92 -22.31 -8.31
CA PHE A 233 16.14 -22.10 -9.10
C PHE A 233 16.20 -20.74 -9.80
N LEU A 234 15.05 -20.05 -9.96
CA LEU A 234 14.99 -18.69 -10.48
C LEU A 234 15.39 -17.64 -9.42
N ASN A 235 15.66 -18.06 -8.18
CA ASN A 235 16.38 -17.25 -7.19
C ASN A 235 17.80 -17.02 -7.71
N ASN A 236 17.89 -16.15 -8.71
CA ASN A 236 19.02 -16.02 -9.59
C ASN A 236 20.14 -15.28 -8.86
N GLN A 237 21.33 -15.84 -8.88
CA GLN A 237 22.56 -15.22 -8.39
C GLN A 237 22.81 -13.81 -8.98
N TRP A 238 22.22 -13.49 -10.12
CA TRP A 238 22.33 -12.19 -10.79
C TRP A 238 21.46 -11.09 -10.16
N MET A 239 20.31 -11.43 -9.60
CA MET A 239 19.37 -10.41 -9.10
C MET A 239 19.25 -10.42 -7.58
N ASN A 240 19.67 -11.49 -6.91
CA ASN A 240 19.60 -11.67 -5.45
C ASN A 240 18.24 -11.26 -4.84
N LYS A 241 17.15 -11.56 -5.59
CA LYS A 241 15.78 -11.17 -5.27
C LYS A 241 14.86 -12.38 -5.24
N SER A 242 13.93 -12.39 -4.29
CA SER A 242 12.87 -13.40 -4.26
C SER A 242 11.88 -13.23 -5.43
N VAL A 243 11.15 -14.29 -5.79
CA VAL A 243 10.09 -14.23 -6.82
C VAL A 243 9.11 -13.09 -6.55
N VAL A 244 8.72 -12.89 -5.29
CA VAL A 244 7.80 -11.81 -4.90
C VAL A 244 8.37 -10.41 -5.20
N GLN A 245 9.69 -10.24 -5.24
CA GLN A 245 10.33 -8.97 -5.59
C GLN A 245 10.43 -8.73 -7.10
N LEU A 246 10.19 -9.78 -7.91
CA LEU A 246 10.26 -9.73 -9.37
C LEU A 246 8.89 -9.57 -10.02
N CYS A 247 7.81 -9.93 -9.31
CA CYS A 247 6.42 -9.73 -9.72
C CYS A 247 5.90 -8.39 -9.24
#